data_01f5956feb86285983c204950c4df29d
#
_entry.id   01f5956feb86285983c204950c4df29d
#
_cell.length_a   1.000
_cell.length_b   1.000
_cell.length_c   1.000
_cell.angle_alpha   90.00
_cell.angle_beta   90.00
_cell.angle_gamma   90.00
#
_symmetry.space_group_name_H-M   'P 1'
#
loop_
_entity.id
_entity.type
_entity.pdbx_description
1 polymer ?
#
loop_
_entity_poly.entity_id
_entity_poly.type
_entity_poly.pdbx_seq_one_letter_code
_entity_poly.pdbx_strand_id
1 'polypeptide(L)'
;MNRLVIALLGSVLYSGASMAQKQTYFTNPVIRGDVADPSIIRIDDTYYATGTSSEWAPYYPVFTSKDLVNWKQTGHVFEQQPEWTKSSFWAPEWYYHNGKVYVYYTARKKSNNTSYIGVATSDSPTGKFKDHGPIVEFGTEAIDAFILEDKGDLYISWKAYGLDNRPIELLAS
;
A
#
# COMPACT_ATOMS: atom_id res chain seq x y z
N MET A 1 -41.79 -45.32 58.72
CA MET A 1 -42.15 -44.07 57.99
C MET A 1 -40.97 -43.62 57.13
N ASN A 2 -40.98 -44.07 55.87
CA ASN A 2 -39.93 -43.70 54.92
C ASN A 2 -40.36 -42.47 54.17
N ARG A 3 -39.58 -41.35 54.26
CA ARG A 3 -39.77 -40.16 53.45
C ARG A 3 -38.89 -40.28 52.22
N LEU A 4 -39.54 -40.40 51.07
CA LEU A 4 -38.89 -40.33 49.75
C LEU A 4 -38.64 -38.85 49.40
N VAL A 5 -37.39 -38.48 49.23
CA VAL A 5 -36.99 -37.15 48.75
C VAL A 5 -36.74 -37.27 47.24
N ILE A 6 -37.66 -36.70 46.47
CA ILE A 6 -37.51 -36.59 45.02
C ILE A 6 -36.70 -35.30 44.70
N ALA A 7 -35.49 -35.46 44.24
CA ALA A 7 -34.68 -34.36 43.71
C ALA A 7 -35.05 -34.12 42.24
N LEU A 8 -35.68 -32.99 41.95
CA LEU A 8 -35.88 -32.53 40.56
C LEU A 8 -34.56 -31.91 40.07
N LEU A 9 -33.90 -32.60 39.16
CA LEU A 9 -32.82 -32.02 38.36
C LEU A 9 -33.41 -31.20 37.20
N GLY A 10 -33.41 -29.88 37.37
CA GLY A 10 -33.73 -28.96 36.28
C GLY A 10 -32.57 -28.85 35.30
N SER A 11 -32.68 -29.45 34.12
CA SER A 11 -31.76 -29.25 33.01
C SER A 11 -32.02 -27.89 32.36
N VAL A 12 -31.16 -26.93 32.59
CA VAL A 12 -31.16 -25.63 31.88
C VAL A 12 -30.57 -25.88 30.49
N LEU A 13 -31.42 -25.94 29.48
CA LEU A 13 -31.01 -25.92 28.08
C LEU A 13 -30.52 -24.53 27.73
N TYR A 14 -29.22 -24.34 27.70
CA TYR A 14 -28.60 -23.15 27.12
C TYR A 14 -28.73 -23.24 25.60
N SER A 15 -29.74 -22.57 25.05
CA SER A 15 -29.86 -22.33 23.61
C SER A 15 -28.85 -21.28 23.23
N GLY A 16 -27.62 -21.68 22.93
CA GLY A 16 -26.61 -20.82 22.32
C GLY A 16 -27.11 -20.42 20.94
N ALA A 17 -27.58 -19.18 20.79
CA ALA A 17 -27.83 -18.62 19.48
C ALA A 17 -26.50 -18.57 18.73
N SER A 18 -26.28 -19.53 17.84
CA SER A 18 -25.15 -19.50 16.90
C SER A 18 -25.40 -18.32 15.97
N MET A 19 -24.70 -17.22 16.20
CA MET A 19 -24.67 -16.10 15.26
C MET A 19 -24.00 -16.62 13.99
N ALA A 20 -24.80 -16.99 13.01
CA ALA A 20 -24.31 -17.34 11.69
C ALA A 20 -23.56 -16.13 11.15
N GLN A 21 -22.24 -16.24 11.10
CA GLN A 21 -21.37 -15.21 10.49
C GLN A 21 -21.76 -15.12 9.02
N LYS A 22 -22.31 -13.98 8.61
CA LYS A 22 -22.69 -13.74 7.22
C LYS A 22 -21.42 -13.80 6.38
N GLN A 23 -21.26 -14.89 5.65
CA GLN A 23 -20.13 -15.06 4.76
C GLN A 23 -20.31 -14.08 3.59
N THR A 24 -19.47 -13.06 3.54
CA THR A 24 -19.44 -12.11 2.43
C THR A 24 -18.51 -12.66 1.35
N TYR A 25 -19.06 -12.83 0.16
CA TYR A 25 -18.30 -13.23 -1.03
C TYR A 25 -17.96 -11.98 -1.83
N PHE A 26 -16.76 -11.96 -2.43
CA PHE A 26 -16.36 -10.96 -3.41
C PHE A 26 -15.78 -11.68 -4.63
N THR A 27 -15.76 -10.96 -5.75
CA THR A 27 -15.22 -11.48 -7.02
C THR A 27 -13.96 -10.71 -7.38
N ASN A 28 -12.88 -11.43 -7.67
CA ASN A 28 -11.65 -10.85 -8.19
C ASN A 28 -11.75 -10.57 -9.70
N PRO A 29 -11.06 -9.54 -10.22
CA PRO A 29 -10.29 -8.55 -9.48
C PRO A 29 -11.20 -7.49 -8.82
N VAL A 30 -10.88 -7.08 -7.59
CA VAL A 30 -11.61 -6.02 -6.88
C VAL A 30 -11.32 -4.61 -7.43
N ILE A 31 -10.13 -4.40 -7.97
CA ILE A 31 -9.79 -3.24 -8.81
C ILE A 31 -9.57 -3.77 -10.23
N ARG A 32 -10.36 -3.27 -11.18
CA ARG A 32 -10.25 -3.68 -12.58
C ARG A 32 -9.18 -2.87 -13.30
N GLY A 33 -8.46 -3.52 -14.20
CA GLY A 33 -7.40 -2.92 -15.00
C GLY A 33 -6.02 -3.39 -14.58
N ASP A 34 -4.99 -2.74 -15.14
CA ASP A 34 -3.60 -2.98 -14.81
C ASP A 34 -3.22 -2.13 -13.58
N VAL A 35 -3.09 -2.78 -12.44
CA VAL A 35 -2.69 -2.17 -11.16
C VAL A 35 -1.60 -3.05 -10.56
N ALA A 36 -0.44 -3.07 -11.19
CA ALA A 36 0.72 -3.79 -10.70
C ALA A 36 1.33 -3.11 -9.48
N ASP A 37 2.07 -3.86 -8.67
CA ASP A 37 2.81 -3.41 -7.49
C ASP A 37 1.96 -2.53 -6.55
N PRO A 38 0.77 -2.98 -6.12
CA PRO A 38 -0.12 -2.14 -5.34
C PRO A 38 0.41 -1.91 -3.93
N SER A 39 0.35 -0.65 -3.47
CA SER A 39 0.55 -0.29 -2.07
C SER A 39 -0.75 0.26 -1.48
N ILE A 40 -1.04 -0.11 -0.25
CA ILE A 40 -2.29 0.23 0.44
C ILE A 40 -1.99 0.76 1.84
N ILE A 41 -2.60 1.92 2.17
CA ILE A 41 -2.63 2.42 3.55
C ILE A 41 -4.06 2.59 4.02
N ARG A 42 -4.23 2.63 5.34
CA ARG A 42 -5.49 2.99 5.98
C ARG A 42 -5.31 4.26 6.79
N ILE A 43 -6.18 5.24 6.55
CA ILE A 43 -6.30 6.45 7.37
C ILE A 43 -7.74 6.52 7.85
N ASP A 44 -7.91 6.52 9.16
CA ASP A 44 -9.20 6.42 9.84
C ASP A 44 -9.99 5.18 9.37
N ASP A 45 -11.13 5.39 8.73
CA ASP A 45 -12.02 4.35 8.21
C ASP A 45 -11.91 4.11 6.70
N THR A 46 -10.92 4.71 6.04
CA THR A 46 -10.75 4.66 4.60
C THR A 46 -9.44 4.01 4.21
N TYR A 47 -9.51 3.08 3.28
CA TYR A 47 -8.35 2.49 2.62
C TYR A 47 -8.04 3.27 1.35
N TYR A 48 -6.76 3.51 1.12
CA TYR A 48 -6.23 4.17 -0.07
C TYR A 48 -5.24 3.24 -0.74
N ALA A 49 -5.42 2.99 -2.02
CA ALA A 49 -4.52 2.18 -2.81
C ALA A 49 -3.95 2.99 -3.98
N THR A 50 -2.75 2.64 -4.37
CA THR A 50 -2.12 3.10 -5.61
C THR A 50 -1.37 1.95 -6.24
N GLY A 51 -0.91 2.11 -7.47
CA GLY A 51 -0.13 1.08 -8.18
C GLY A 51 0.66 1.67 -9.32
N THR A 52 1.50 0.86 -9.92
CA THR A 52 2.28 1.17 -11.11
C THR A 52 1.40 1.73 -12.22
N SER A 53 1.85 2.80 -12.86
CA SER A 53 1.23 3.36 -14.06
C SER A 53 2.10 3.24 -15.31
N SER A 54 3.32 2.72 -15.16
CA SER A 54 4.30 2.58 -16.24
C SER A 54 4.50 3.89 -17.02
N GLU A 55 4.03 3.95 -18.28
CA GLU A 55 4.16 5.12 -19.13
C GLU A 55 2.85 5.92 -19.27
N TRP A 56 1.79 5.55 -18.54
CA TRP A 56 0.46 6.13 -18.70
C TRP A 56 0.25 7.31 -17.74
N ALA A 57 -0.08 8.46 -18.30
CA ALA A 57 -0.52 9.63 -17.55
C ALA A 57 -2.07 9.64 -17.42
N PRO A 58 -2.64 10.16 -16.32
CA PRO A 58 -1.98 10.66 -15.12
C PRO A 58 -1.32 9.52 -14.31
N TYR A 59 -0.26 9.85 -13.56
CA TYR A 59 0.61 8.83 -12.97
C TYR A 59 0.18 8.44 -11.55
N TYR A 60 0.31 7.13 -11.27
CA TYR A 60 -0.01 6.52 -10.00
C TYR A 60 -1.47 6.77 -9.59
N PRO A 61 -2.42 5.98 -10.13
CA PRO A 61 -3.84 6.13 -9.83
C PRO A 61 -4.10 5.94 -8.34
N VAL A 62 -4.99 6.73 -7.78
CA VAL A 62 -5.41 6.64 -6.38
C VAL A 62 -6.82 6.09 -6.31
N PHE A 63 -6.98 5.01 -5.57
CA PHE A 63 -8.25 4.35 -5.31
C PHE A 63 -8.61 4.47 -3.84
N THR A 64 -9.90 4.54 -3.54
CA THR A 64 -10.43 4.55 -2.17
C THR A 64 -11.44 3.45 -1.96
N SER A 65 -11.45 2.87 -0.76
CA SER A 65 -12.42 1.88 -0.32
C SER A 65 -12.70 2.00 1.17
N LYS A 66 -13.89 1.54 1.60
CA LYS A 66 -14.26 1.38 3.02
C LYS A 66 -14.17 -0.08 3.48
N ASP A 67 -14.06 -1.02 2.56
CA ASP A 67 -14.22 -2.45 2.82
C ASP A 67 -13.20 -3.35 2.10
N LEU A 68 -12.22 -2.77 1.38
CA LEU A 68 -11.22 -3.46 0.55
C LEU A 68 -11.79 -4.24 -0.65
N VAL A 69 -13.10 -4.17 -0.86
CA VAL A 69 -13.82 -4.88 -1.95
C VAL A 69 -14.34 -3.89 -2.98
N ASN A 70 -15.00 -2.83 -2.49
CA ASN A 70 -15.59 -1.81 -3.36
C ASN A 70 -14.64 -0.63 -3.47
N TRP A 71 -13.91 -0.57 -4.57
CA TRP A 71 -12.93 0.46 -4.86
C TRP A 71 -13.45 1.49 -5.86
N LYS A 72 -13.11 2.73 -5.62
CA LYS A 72 -13.38 3.85 -6.54
C LYS A 72 -12.08 4.59 -6.82
N GLN A 73 -11.75 4.82 -8.08
CA GLN A 73 -10.66 5.72 -8.45
C GLN A 73 -11.07 7.16 -8.12
N THR A 74 -10.24 7.85 -7.36
CA THR A 74 -10.53 9.19 -6.82
C THR A 74 -9.50 10.24 -7.19
N GLY A 75 -8.39 9.84 -7.83
CA GLY A 75 -7.36 10.78 -8.27
C GLY A 75 -6.11 10.06 -8.76
N HIS A 76 -5.02 10.78 -8.71
CA HIS A 76 -3.68 10.36 -9.09
C HIS A 76 -2.65 11.05 -8.20
N VAL A 77 -1.46 10.48 -8.05
CA VAL A 77 -0.37 11.15 -7.35
C VAL A 77 0.14 12.34 -8.18
N PHE A 78 0.34 12.13 -9.48
CA PHE A 78 0.79 13.19 -10.38
C PHE A 78 -0.10 13.31 -11.62
N GLU A 79 -0.58 14.52 -11.88
CA GLU A 79 -1.26 14.87 -13.14
C GLU A 79 -0.27 14.99 -14.31
N GLN A 80 0.96 15.45 -14.00
CA GLN A 80 2.05 15.58 -14.93
C GLN A 80 3.29 14.95 -14.33
N GLN A 81 4.16 14.43 -15.17
CA GLN A 81 5.40 13.80 -14.69
C GLN A 81 6.28 14.82 -13.97
N PRO A 82 6.90 14.42 -12.84
CA PRO A 82 7.92 15.21 -12.15
C PRO A 82 9.07 15.62 -13.09
N GLU A 83 9.64 16.81 -12.89
CA GLU A 83 10.62 17.40 -13.82
C GLU A 83 11.85 16.53 -14.07
N TRP A 84 12.31 15.79 -13.07
CA TRP A 84 13.49 14.94 -13.18
C TRP A 84 13.24 13.63 -13.93
N THR A 85 11.97 13.20 -14.04
CA THR A 85 11.59 11.88 -14.57
C THR A 85 11.46 11.88 -16.07
N LYS A 86 11.71 10.72 -16.68
CA LYS A 86 11.55 10.46 -18.10
C LYS A 86 10.45 9.45 -18.37
N SER A 87 10.42 8.35 -17.62
CA SER A 87 9.58 7.16 -17.88
C SER A 87 9.55 6.22 -16.70
N SER A 88 8.86 5.09 -16.83
CA SER A 88 8.92 3.95 -15.91
C SER A 88 8.45 4.30 -14.50
N PHE A 89 7.19 4.74 -14.42
CA PHE A 89 6.54 5.10 -13.15
C PHE A 89 6.06 3.84 -12.45
N TRP A 90 6.95 3.20 -11.66
CA TRP A 90 6.79 1.87 -11.10
C TRP A 90 6.72 1.87 -9.58
N ALA A 91 6.10 0.82 -9.03
CA ALA A 91 6.10 0.41 -7.64
C ALA A 91 6.02 1.58 -6.64
N PRO A 92 4.90 2.30 -6.59
CA PRO A 92 4.68 3.34 -5.59
C PRO A 92 4.46 2.70 -4.22
N GLU A 93 5.07 3.26 -3.19
CA GLU A 93 4.87 2.87 -1.80
C GLU A 93 4.28 4.01 -0.99
N TRP A 94 3.10 3.78 -0.40
CA TRP A 94 2.47 4.69 0.53
C TRP A 94 3.09 4.62 1.92
N TYR A 95 3.30 5.78 2.53
CA TYR A 95 3.59 5.87 3.95
C TYR A 95 2.84 7.05 4.55
N TYR A 96 2.18 6.83 5.69
CA TYR A 96 1.46 7.88 6.41
C TYR A 96 2.11 8.10 7.78
N HIS A 97 2.58 9.30 8.02
CA HIS A 97 3.25 9.64 9.28
C HIS A 97 2.95 11.08 9.68
N ASN A 98 2.58 11.28 10.95
CA ASN A 98 2.33 12.59 11.54
C ASN A 98 1.41 13.51 10.71
N GLY A 99 0.29 12.96 10.21
CA GLY A 99 -0.68 13.72 9.43
C GLY A 99 -0.28 14.00 7.99
N LYS A 100 0.86 13.48 7.53
CA LYS A 100 1.36 13.66 6.17
C LYS A 100 1.44 12.33 5.42
N VAL A 101 1.07 12.37 4.17
CA VAL A 101 1.17 11.24 3.24
C VAL A 101 2.44 11.37 2.43
N TYR A 102 3.19 10.30 2.36
CA TYR A 102 4.39 10.14 1.53
C TYR A 102 4.11 9.09 0.46
N VAL A 103 4.60 9.32 -0.73
CA VAL A 103 4.68 8.32 -1.80
C VAL A 103 6.12 8.21 -2.22
N TYR A 104 6.73 7.07 -1.98
CA TYR A 104 8.02 6.72 -2.55
C TYR A 104 7.73 6.02 -3.88
N TYR A 105 8.47 6.36 -4.91
CA TYR A 105 8.17 5.85 -6.24
C TYR A 105 9.43 5.66 -7.07
N THR A 106 9.39 4.68 -7.97
CA THR A 106 10.45 4.46 -8.94
C THR A 106 10.15 5.25 -10.21
N ALA A 107 11.15 5.93 -10.75
CA ALA A 107 11.11 6.50 -12.09
C ALA A 107 12.50 6.59 -12.72
N ARG A 108 12.56 6.57 -14.06
CA ARG A 108 13.81 6.79 -14.80
C ARG A 108 14.14 8.27 -14.89
N LYS A 109 15.39 8.61 -14.55
CA LYS A 109 15.91 9.97 -14.59
C LYS A 109 16.23 10.41 -16.02
N LYS A 110 15.86 11.63 -16.40
CA LYS A 110 16.07 12.17 -17.73
C LYS A 110 17.55 12.21 -18.15
N SER A 111 18.44 12.51 -17.20
CA SER A 111 19.84 12.79 -17.50
C SER A 111 20.66 11.55 -17.87
N ASN A 112 20.30 10.37 -17.35
CA ASN A 112 21.10 9.15 -17.52
C ASN A 112 20.27 7.89 -17.81
N ASN A 113 18.94 8.00 -17.85
CA ASN A 113 18.01 6.91 -18.09
C ASN A 113 18.10 5.75 -17.08
N THR A 114 18.58 6.06 -15.86
CA THR A 114 18.66 5.13 -14.72
C THR A 114 17.43 5.27 -13.85
N SER A 115 16.92 4.16 -13.32
CA SER A 115 15.81 4.16 -12.37
C SER A 115 16.30 4.53 -10.97
N TYR A 116 15.62 5.50 -10.37
CA TYR A 116 15.86 5.97 -9.00
C TYR A 116 14.56 6.05 -8.22
N ILE A 117 14.69 6.09 -6.90
CA ILE A 117 13.55 6.26 -6.02
C ILE A 117 13.39 7.74 -5.69
N GLY A 118 12.24 8.30 -6.07
CA GLY A 118 11.78 9.62 -5.68
C GLY A 118 10.83 9.58 -4.50
N VAL A 119 10.57 10.75 -3.91
CA VAL A 119 9.55 10.91 -2.88
C VAL A 119 8.68 12.13 -3.16
N ALA A 120 7.38 11.97 -2.96
CA ALA A 120 6.41 13.06 -3.00
C ALA A 120 5.58 13.07 -1.71
N THR A 121 5.09 14.26 -1.33
CA THR A 121 4.29 14.44 -0.11
C THR A 121 3.02 15.21 -0.37
N SER A 122 1.98 14.88 0.41
CA SER A 122 0.70 15.60 0.45
C SER A 122 0.13 15.59 1.86
N ASP A 123 -0.80 16.47 2.15
CA ASP A 123 -1.56 16.45 3.41
C ASP A 123 -2.76 15.49 3.34
N SER A 124 -3.03 14.91 2.17
CA SER A 124 -4.11 13.94 1.95
C SER A 124 -3.75 12.97 0.81
N PRO A 125 -4.17 11.68 0.87
CA PRO A 125 -3.94 10.74 -0.23
C PRO A 125 -4.60 11.14 -1.57
N THR A 126 -5.64 11.95 -1.51
CA THR A 126 -6.35 12.50 -2.68
C THR A 126 -6.03 13.96 -2.94
N GLY A 127 -5.07 14.52 -2.19
CA GLY A 127 -4.63 15.90 -2.34
C GLY A 127 -3.59 16.08 -3.44
N LYS A 128 -3.12 17.32 -3.58
CA LYS A 128 -2.02 17.63 -4.50
C LYS A 128 -0.69 17.21 -3.89
N PHE A 129 0.04 16.38 -4.59
CA PHE A 129 1.38 15.97 -4.18
C PHE A 129 2.44 16.96 -4.65
N LYS A 130 3.40 17.21 -3.75
CA LYS A 130 4.63 17.94 -4.05
C LYS A 130 5.75 16.93 -4.21
N ASP A 131 6.36 16.88 -5.39
CA ASP A 131 7.56 16.11 -5.64
C ASP A 131 8.79 16.76 -4.99
N HIS A 132 9.66 15.93 -4.40
CA HIS A 132 10.92 16.34 -3.79
C HIS A 132 12.15 15.84 -4.55
N GLY A 133 11.91 15.14 -5.68
CA GLY A 133 12.98 14.58 -6.50
C GLY A 133 13.48 13.22 -6.00
N PRO A 134 14.57 12.74 -6.60
CA PRO A 134 15.15 11.44 -6.22
C PRO A 134 15.84 11.52 -4.86
N ILE A 135 15.64 10.50 -4.04
CA ILE A 135 16.25 10.35 -2.71
C ILE A 135 17.19 9.15 -2.62
N VAL A 136 17.01 8.15 -3.49
CA VAL A 136 17.94 7.03 -3.63
C VAL A 136 18.43 6.99 -5.07
N GLU A 137 19.69 7.34 -5.25
CA GLU A 137 20.43 7.25 -6.51
C GLU A 137 21.56 6.24 -6.32
N PHE A 138 21.27 4.95 -6.53
CA PHE A 138 22.19 3.87 -6.22
C PHE A 138 22.32 2.87 -7.37
N GLY A 139 23.56 2.51 -7.69
CA GLY A 139 23.86 1.53 -8.74
C GLY A 139 23.39 1.96 -10.13
N THR A 140 23.09 0.98 -10.97
CA THR A 140 22.49 1.20 -12.29
C THR A 140 20.97 1.29 -12.25
N GLU A 141 20.34 0.78 -11.22
CA GLU A 141 18.92 0.95 -10.93
C GLU A 141 18.66 0.76 -9.44
N ALA A 142 17.90 1.67 -8.83
CA ALA A 142 17.29 1.54 -7.52
C ALA A 142 15.76 1.59 -7.68
N ILE A 143 15.07 0.52 -7.30
CA ILE A 143 13.63 0.36 -7.52
C ILE A 143 12.95 -0.30 -6.31
N ASP A 144 11.63 -0.31 -6.30
CA ASP A 144 10.78 -1.05 -5.35
C ASP A 144 11.08 -0.65 -3.88
N ALA A 145 10.90 0.63 -3.57
CA ALA A 145 11.07 1.13 -2.20
C ALA A 145 10.01 0.53 -1.27
N PHE A 146 10.43 0.20 -0.05
CA PHE A 146 9.53 -0.16 1.04
C PHE A 146 9.96 0.54 2.33
N ILE A 147 9.00 1.07 3.08
CA ILE A 147 9.25 1.77 4.33
C ILE A 147 8.88 0.87 5.51
N LEU A 148 9.84 0.67 6.38
CA LEU A 148 9.68 -0.06 7.63
C LEU A 148 9.88 0.88 8.81
N GLU A 149 8.98 0.83 9.78
CA GLU A 149 9.15 1.48 11.09
C GLU A 149 9.43 0.41 12.16
N ASP A 150 10.55 0.54 12.86
CA ASP A 150 10.89 -0.29 14.02
C ASP A 150 11.33 0.60 15.18
N LYS A 151 10.60 0.50 16.30
CA LYS A 151 10.87 1.23 17.56
C LYS A 151 11.03 2.74 17.43
N GLY A 152 10.36 3.33 16.44
CA GLY A 152 10.41 4.77 16.17
C GLY A 152 11.47 5.21 15.16
N ASP A 153 12.32 4.29 14.72
CA ASP A 153 13.24 4.52 13.62
C ASP A 153 12.59 4.13 12.30
N LEU A 154 12.85 4.92 11.25
CA LEU A 154 12.35 4.67 9.90
C LEU A 154 13.48 4.15 9.02
N TYR A 155 13.19 3.06 8.35
CA TYR A 155 14.11 2.42 7.40
C TYR A 155 13.49 2.42 6.01
N ILE A 156 14.30 2.70 5.01
CA ILE A 156 13.95 2.48 3.61
C ILE A 156 14.74 1.29 3.07
N SER A 157 14.06 0.33 2.47
CA SER A 157 14.68 -0.74 1.71
C SER A 157 14.33 -0.61 0.24
N TRP A 158 15.21 -1.08 -0.63
CA TRP A 158 15.01 -1.05 -2.08
C TRP A 158 15.77 -2.18 -2.76
N LYS A 159 15.41 -2.44 -4.00
CA LYS A 159 16.10 -3.40 -4.85
C LYS A 159 17.09 -2.66 -5.76
N ALA A 160 18.34 -3.11 -5.77
CA ALA A 160 19.38 -2.55 -6.61
C ALA A 160 19.82 -3.54 -7.71
N TYR A 161 20.09 -3.01 -8.90
CA TYR A 161 20.64 -3.78 -10.02
C TYR A 161 22.05 -3.30 -10.38
N GLY A 162 22.76 -4.14 -11.17
CA GLY A 162 24.02 -3.77 -11.79
C GLY A 162 25.19 -3.65 -10.83
N LEU A 163 25.18 -4.39 -9.76
CA LEU A 163 26.30 -4.50 -8.85
C LEU A 163 27.22 -5.64 -9.31
N ASP A 164 28.14 -5.35 -10.25
CA ASP A 164 29.29 -6.19 -10.66
C ASP A 164 29.01 -7.71 -10.68
N ASN A 165 28.09 -8.18 -11.51
CA ASN A 165 27.70 -9.60 -11.62
C ASN A 165 27.15 -10.23 -10.32
N ARG A 166 26.75 -9.46 -9.36
CA ARG A 166 26.05 -9.95 -8.16
C ARG A 166 24.59 -10.22 -8.47
N PRO A 167 23.98 -11.17 -7.75
CA PRO A 167 22.53 -11.30 -7.78
C PRO A 167 21.85 -10.03 -7.27
N ILE A 168 20.56 -9.89 -7.56
CA ILE A 168 19.73 -8.80 -7.02
C ILE A 168 19.84 -8.80 -5.49
N GLU A 169 20.19 -7.66 -4.92
CA GLU A 169 20.30 -7.47 -3.48
C GLU A 169 19.22 -6.53 -2.98
N LEU A 170 18.63 -6.84 -1.83
CA LEU A 170 17.84 -5.90 -1.05
C LEU A 170 18.79 -5.12 -0.14
N LEU A 171 18.74 -3.82 -0.24
CA LEU A 171 19.52 -2.91 0.58
C LEU A 171 18.59 -2.11 1.50
N ALA A 172 19.04 -1.88 2.72
CA ALA A 172 18.36 -1.07 3.72
C ALA A 172 19.32 -0.03 4.28
N SER A 173 18.82 1.16 4.57
CA SER A 173 19.55 2.23 5.23
C SER A 173 18.66 2.99 6.20
#